data_a099d7cf91b2641e3d116ac9428924c4
#
_entry.id   a099d7cf91b2641e3d116ac9428924c4
#
_cell.length_a   1.000
_cell.length_b   1.000
_cell.length_c   1.000
_cell.angle_alpha   90.00
_cell.angle_beta   90.00
_cell.angle_gamma   90.00
#
_symmetry.space_group_name_H-M   'P 1'
#
loop_
_entity.id
_entity.type
_entity.pdbx_description
1 polymer ?
#
loop_
_entity_poly.entity_id
_entity_poly.type
_entity_poly.pdbx_seq_one_letter_code
_entity_poly.pdbx_strand_id
1 'polypeptide(L)'
;MMNTQNTIYLLTGAAGFLGSNICSQLVERGEKVRAFVLKGDPAVKYIPEGVEICEGDLTSAGDCDRFFTVPEGYETICIHCASMVTVNPDYSEKLMAVNVGGTENILAAAKKHPEFRKLVYVSSTGAIPELPKGQKIREVNQFVPYDDDKVVGWYSRSKAIATQKVLDAAAEGMNACVIHPTGIMGPGDHAISETTGTVIRIMNGEMTIGMGGSFNLADVRDLAAGTIAAADKGRRGECYILGNKEVTLKEVAKMLHDASGCRQPLFYVPIAMAYRLAASMEKKAAKTGEKPLMTNFAVYNLDRNNNFDYSKAERELGYHTRPYAETLTDEARWLVEAGCVKGKVKAAAAAEAPSVELSIPEKIRDIAGDRNLVSQVAQAESADALLAVLQTAGITGFTRETLEQAFENLKMSRNSLALTDLFGDHSYYSCTRKLSAMGIETNPAEFDLIRDILDAAHDDSMGPEMDTAMSPEAAAEVLKAYGHYHIGVDFIYTMLQYTDLLDQEGIFTDQDYEEMKRFTFEQRCTRYIGKLQAIGVLTGLRYGIHDTFETPYLIAIAGAAAMIRQRQEAA
;
A
#
# COMPACT_ATOMS: atom_id res chain seq x y z
N MET A 1 6.03 3.03 24.54
CA MET A 1 4.56 2.81 24.65
C MET A 1 3.99 4.09 25.23
N MET A 2 3.15 4.81 24.48
CA MET A 2 2.41 5.95 25.02
C MET A 2 1.46 5.43 26.10
N ASN A 3 1.29 6.21 27.16
CA ASN A 3 0.35 5.86 28.22
C ASN A 3 -1.08 6.14 27.71
N THR A 4 -1.73 5.14 27.12
CA THR A 4 -3.01 5.28 26.42
C THR A 4 -4.19 5.61 27.34
N GLN A 5 -4.05 5.52 28.65
CA GLN A 5 -5.14 5.74 29.61
C GLN A 5 -5.72 7.17 29.60
N ASN A 6 -5.00 8.15 29.06
CA ASN A 6 -5.42 9.56 29.04
C ASN A 6 -5.48 10.17 27.63
N THR A 7 -5.67 9.38 26.60
CA THR A 7 -5.84 9.88 25.23
C THR A 7 -7.30 9.84 24.81
N ILE A 8 -7.78 10.91 24.14
CA ILE A 8 -9.07 10.96 23.46
C ILE A 8 -8.79 11.08 21.96
N TYR A 9 -9.34 10.14 21.19
CA TYR A 9 -9.35 10.22 19.74
C TYR A 9 -10.48 11.11 19.27
N LEU A 10 -10.15 12.22 18.64
CA LEU A 10 -11.08 13.16 18.01
C LEU A 10 -11.28 12.74 16.56
N LEU A 11 -12.46 12.22 16.20
CA LEU A 11 -12.73 11.71 14.87
C LEU A 11 -13.80 12.54 14.16
N THR A 12 -13.43 13.23 13.09
CA THR A 12 -14.41 13.86 12.20
C THR A 12 -14.85 12.87 11.12
N GLY A 13 -16.10 12.98 10.66
CA GLY A 13 -16.65 12.05 9.67
C GLY A 13 -16.94 10.65 10.24
N ALA A 14 -17.11 10.55 11.54
CA ALA A 14 -17.31 9.31 12.28
C ALA A 14 -18.55 8.50 11.85
N ALA A 15 -19.59 9.18 11.35
CA ALA A 15 -20.80 8.53 10.84
C ALA A 15 -20.66 8.04 9.37
N GLY A 16 -19.57 8.37 8.69
CA GLY A 16 -19.30 7.94 7.32
C GLY A 16 -18.73 6.51 7.23
N PHE A 17 -18.60 5.98 6.00
CA PHE A 17 -18.20 4.59 5.76
C PHE A 17 -16.84 4.24 6.41
N LEU A 18 -15.79 5.01 6.13
CA LEU A 18 -14.47 4.79 6.75
C LEU A 18 -14.48 5.18 8.23
N GLY A 19 -15.10 6.31 8.57
CA GLY A 19 -15.12 6.82 9.94
C GLY A 19 -15.81 5.90 10.95
N SER A 20 -16.92 5.25 10.59
CA SER A 20 -17.60 4.30 11.46
C SER A 20 -16.75 3.05 11.74
N ASN A 21 -16.00 2.58 10.76
CA ASN A 21 -15.04 1.48 10.93
C ASN A 21 -13.85 1.88 11.82
N ILE A 22 -13.35 3.12 11.69
CA ILE A 22 -12.32 3.66 12.60
C ILE A 22 -12.86 3.75 14.02
N CYS A 23 -14.10 4.26 14.21
CA CYS A 23 -14.76 4.28 15.51
C CYS A 23 -14.82 2.89 16.14
N SER A 24 -15.33 1.90 15.40
CA SER A 24 -15.49 0.54 15.91
C SER A 24 -14.16 -0.05 16.35
N GLN A 25 -13.12 0.05 15.54
CA GLN A 25 -11.80 -0.50 15.88
C GLN A 25 -11.12 0.24 17.05
N LEU A 26 -11.31 1.55 17.20
CA LEU A 26 -10.82 2.29 18.37
C LEU A 26 -11.55 1.88 19.65
N VAL A 27 -12.87 1.73 19.60
CA VAL A 27 -13.67 1.26 20.73
C VAL A 27 -13.28 -0.19 21.11
N GLU A 28 -13.09 -1.08 20.14
CA GLU A 28 -12.60 -2.44 20.36
C GLU A 28 -11.21 -2.48 21.00
N ARG A 29 -10.35 -1.48 20.73
CA ARG A 29 -9.06 -1.28 21.39
C ARG A 29 -9.18 -0.71 22.80
N GLY A 30 -10.39 -0.36 23.25
CA GLY A 30 -10.63 0.28 24.55
C GLY A 30 -10.28 1.78 24.60
N GLU A 31 -10.12 2.41 23.43
CA GLU A 31 -9.78 3.83 23.33
C GLU A 31 -11.02 4.73 23.55
N LYS A 32 -10.80 5.91 24.07
CA LYS A 32 -11.85 6.93 24.18
C LYS A 32 -11.98 7.68 22.86
N VAL A 33 -13.18 7.72 22.31
CA VAL A 33 -13.46 8.37 21.02
C VAL A 33 -14.51 9.46 21.21
N ARG A 34 -14.24 10.64 20.67
CA ARG A 34 -15.21 11.72 20.45
C ARG A 34 -15.44 11.88 18.96
N ALA A 35 -16.68 11.68 18.52
CA ALA A 35 -17.13 11.79 17.15
C ALA A 35 -17.69 13.19 16.85
N PHE A 36 -17.15 13.87 15.83
CA PHE A 36 -17.70 15.12 15.34
C PHE A 36 -18.67 14.85 14.20
N VAL A 37 -19.92 15.19 14.39
CA VAL A 37 -21.03 14.88 13.47
C VAL A 37 -21.89 16.10 13.21
N LEU A 38 -22.52 16.16 12.04
CA LEU A 38 -23.49 17.21 11.76
C LEU A 38 -24.72 17.07 12.65
N LYS A 39 -25.27 18.19 13.08
CA LYS A 39 -26.45 18.21 13.89
C LYS A 39 -27.64 17.51 13.19
N GLY A 40 -28.19 16.50 13.86
CA GLY A 40 -29.31 15.73 13.36
C GLY A 40 -28.95 14.75 12.22
N ASP A 41 -27.69 14.39 12.06
CA ASP A 41 -27.25 13.41 11.06
C ASP A 41 -27.87 12.03 11.38
N PRO A 42 -28.71 11.45 10.50
CA PRO A 42 -29.34 10.16 10.73
C PRO A 42 -28.35 9.00 10.78
N ALA A 43 -27.12 9.16 10.29
CA ALA A 43 -26.09 8.14 10.29
C ALA A 43 -25.41 7.97 11.67
N VAL A 44 -25.66 8.87 12.62
CA VAL A 44 -25.16 8.76 14.02
C VAL A 44 -25.55 7.42 14.67
N LYS A 45 -26.69 6.84 14.29
CA LYS A 45 -27.14 5.51 14.76
C LYS A 45 -26.18 4.35 14.44
N TYR A 46 -25.23 4.55 13.51
CA TYR A 46 -24.22 3.55 13.14
C TYR A 46 -22.89 3.73 13.88
N ILE A 47 -22.77 4.78 14.70
CA ILE A 47 -21.62 4.97 15.58
C ILE A 47 -21.76 4.01 16.77
N PRO A 48 -20.68 3.29 17.16
CA PRO A 48 -20.74 2.36 18.30
C PRO A 48 -21.14 3.02 19.61
N GLU A 49 -21.74 2.25 20.51
CA GLU A 49 -22.02 2.69 21.88
C GLU A 49 -20.70 3.05 22.61
N GLY A 50 -20.77 4.03 23.50
CA GLY A 50 -19.62 4.50 24.27
C GLY A 50 -18.79 5.60 23.60
N VAL A 51 -19.09 5.94 22.34
CA VAL A 51 -18.48 7.09 21.65
C VAL A 51 -19.18 8.38 22.08
N GLU A 52 -18.40 9.38 22.47
CA GLU A 52 -18.92 10.71 22.79
C GLU A 52 -19.31 11.45 21.51
N ILE A 53 -20.57 11.89 21.41
CA ILE A 53 -21.05 12.62 20.23
C ILE A 53 -20.89 14.13 20.46
N CYS A 54 -20.15 14.79 19.58
CA CYS A 54 -20.02 16.25 19.50
C CYS A 54 -20.68 16.75 18.21
N GLU A 55 -21.86 17.36 18.33
CA GLU A 55 -22.54 17.95 17.18
C GLU A 55 -21.90 19.27 16.77
N GLY A 56 -21.66 19.47 15.47
CA GLY A 56 -21.11 20.71 14.92
C GLY A 56 -20.94 20.66 13.40
N ASP A 57 -20.50 21.78 12.85
CA ASP A 57 -20.22 21.97 11.43
C ASP A 57 -18.74 22.32 11.23
N LEU A 58 -18.05 21.62 10.35
CA LEU A 58 -16.63 21.89 10.01
C LEU A 58 -16.41 23.31 9.47
N THR A 59 -17.43 23.91 8.85
CA THR A 59 -17.35 25.29 8.35
C THR A 59 -17.42 26.33 9.47
N SER A 60 -17.75 25.91 10.70
CA SER A 60 -17.81 26.74 11.91
C SER A 60 -16.53 26.60 12.72
N ALA A 61 -15.69 27.63 12.75
CA ALA A 61 -14.48 27.64 13.57
C ALA A 61 -14.77 27.46 15.08
N GLY A 62 -15.91 27.98 15.57
CA GLY A 62 -16.32 27.80 16.97
C GLY A 62 -16.70 26.36 17.31
N ASP A 63 -17.32 25.64 16.37
CA ASP A 63 -17.67 24.23 16.58
C ASP A 63 -16.41 23.36 16.56
N CYS A 64 -15.46 23.66 15.66
CA CYS A 64 -14.17 22.97 15.63
C CYS A 64 -13.36 23.21 16.91
N ASP A 65 -13.37 24.43 17.45
CA ASP A 65 -12.70 24.77 18.71
C ASP A 65 -13.32 24.00 19.90
N ARG A 66 -14.64 23.97 20.01
CA ARG A 66 -15.36 23.18 21.02
C ARG A 66 -15.05 21.67 20.91
N PHE A 67 -14.91 21.14 19.70
CA PHE A 67 -14.57 19.74 19.45
C PHE A 67 -13.22 19.35 20.07
N PHE A 68 -12.23 20.24 20.04
CA PHE A 68 -10.91 20.01 20.63
C PHE A 68 -10.87 20.24 22.14
N THR A 69 -11.87 20.88 22.76
CA THR A 69 -11.91 21.13 24.20
C THR A 69 -12.12 19.84 24.98
N VAL A 70 -11.12 19.36 25.71
CA VAL A 70 -11.16 18.12 26.51
C VAL A 70 -10.91 18.41 27.98
N PRO A 71 -11.29 17.50 28.91
CA PRO A 71 -10.98 17.65 30.33
C PRO A 71 -9.47 17.73 30.60
N GLU A 72 -9.10 18.42 31.69
CA GLU A 72 -7.70 18.50 32.13
C GLU A 72 -7.09 17.12 32.36
N GLY A 73 -5.83 16.94 31.93
CA GLY A 73 -5.09 15.68 32.05
C GLY A 73 -5.28 14.71 30.87
N TYR A 74 -6.10 15.08 29.86
CA TYR A 74 -6.21 14.32 28.62
C TYR A 74 -5.38 14.94 27.50
N GLU A 75 -4.83 14.08 26.65
CA GLU A 75 -4.21 14.43 25.39
C GLU A 75 -5.15 14.06 24.24
N THR A 76 -4.97 14.71 23.07
CA THR A 76 -5.83 14.45 21.92
C THR A 76 -5.05 14.03 20.68
N ILE A 77 -5.58 13.04 19.96
CA ILE A 77 -5.16 12.66 18.61
C ILE A 77 -6.36 12.88 17.70
N CYS A 78 -6.21 13.70 16.67
CA CYS A 78 -7.28 13.98 15.73
C CYS A 78 -7.12 13.15 14.46
N ILE A 79 -8.17 12.40 14.08
CA ILE A 79 -8.28 11.75 12.78
C ILE A 79 -9.33 12.53 11.99
N HIS A 80 -8.87 13.30 11.02
CA HIS A 80 -9.73 14.15 10.20
C HIS A 80 -10.15 13.40 8.93
N CYS A 81 -11.30 12.71 9.01
CA CYS A 81 -11.85 11.86 7.94
C CYS A 81 -13.01 12.54 7.19
N ALA A 82 -13.64 13.55 7.77
CA ALA A 82 -14.80 14.22 7.18
C ALA A 82 -14.44 14.92 5.87
N SER A 83 -15.23 14.66 4.84
CA SER A 83 -15.18 15.39 3.57
C SER A 83 -16.47 15.19 2.78
N MET A 84 -16.80 16.13 1.92
CA MET A 84 -17.77 15.90 0.86
C MET A 84 -17.10 15.13 -0.27
N VAL A 85 -17.70 14.01 -0.67
CA VAL A 85 -17.28 13.20 -1.83
C VAL A 85 -18.28 13.41 -2.97
N THR A 86 -17.80 13.59 -4.17
CA THR A 86 -18.65 13.72 -5.36
C THR A 86 -17.94 13.18 -6.60
N VAL A 87 -18.71 12.52 -7.45
CA VAL A 87 -18.31 12.10 -8.80
C VAL A 87 -18.63 13.18 -9.86
N ASN A 88 -19.26 14.29 -9.46
CA ASN A 88 -19.44 15.44 -10.34
C ASN A 88 -18.10 16.19 -10.45
N PRO A 89 -17.54 16.35 -11.65
CA PRO A 89 -16.26 17.01 -11.84
C PRO A 89 -16.33 18.55 -11.68
N ASP A 90 -17.53 19.13 -11.61
CA ASP A 90 -17.75 20.59 -11.62
C ASP A 90 -17.36 21.24 -10.29
N TYR A 91 -17.06 22.55 -10.35
CA TYR A 91 -16.78 23.35 -9.17
C TYR A 91 -18.02 23.47 -8.26
N SER A 92 -17.77 23.38 -6.97
CA SER A 92 -18.78 23.59 -5.92
C SER A 92 -18.17 24.36 -4.76
N GLU A 93 -18.72 25.56 -4.50
CA GLU A 93 -18.33 26.39 -3.36
C GLU A 93 -18.51 25.64 -2.04
N LYS A 94 -19.61 24.90 -1.90
CA LYS A 94 -19.88 24.08 -0.72
C LYS A 94 -18.82 23.00 -0.53
N LEU A 95 -18.40 22.33 -1.61
CA LEU A 95 -17.32 21.32 -1.58
C LEU A 95 -16.01 21.94 -1.06
N MET A 96 -15.67 23.13 -1.57
CA MET A 96 -14.44 23.82 -1.15
C MET A 96 -14.53 24.30 0.30
N ALA A 97 -15.68 24.86 0.71
CA ALA A 97 -15.88 25.30 2.08
C ALA A 97 -15.74 24.16 3.09
N VAL A 98 -16.29 22.97 2.77
CA VAL A 98 -16.20 21.81 3.67
C VAL A 98 -14.80 21.18 3.61
N ASN A 99 -14.30 20.85 2.42
CA ASN A 99 -13.06 20.06 2.30
C ASN A 99 -11.80 20.89 2.60
N VAL A 100 -11.76 22.14 2.16
CA VAL A 100 -10.60 23.02 2.37
C VAL A 100 -10.81 23.86 3.62
N GLY A 101 -11.89 24.65 3.69
CA GLY A 101 -12.17 25.52 4.83
C GLY A 101 -12.34 24.73 6.14
N GLY A 102 -13.04 23.59 6.07
CA GLY A 102 -13.18 22.70 7.23
C GLY A 102 -11.83 22.16 7.73
N THR A 103 -10.93 21.76 6.82
CA THR A 103 -9.56 21.35 7.18
C THR A 103 -8.77 22.51 7.80
N GLU A 104 -8.90 23.74 7.27
CA GLU A 104 -8.27 24.94 7.89
C GLU A 104 -8.77 25.19 9.30
N ASN A 105 -10.08 25.03 9.53
CA ASN A 105 -10.66 25.17 10.88
C ASN A 105 -10.13 24.12 11.85
N ILE A 106 -10.01 22.86 11.43
CA ILE A 106 -9.40 21.78 12.22
C ILE A 106 -7.93 22.09 12.56
N LEU A 107 -7.14 22.53 11.58
CA LEU A 107 -5.74 22.93 11.80
C LEU A 107 -5.63 24.12 12.79
N ALA A 108 -6.50 25.10 12.63
CA ALA A 108 -6.54 26.28 13.51
C ALA A 108 -6.94 25.91 14.94
N ALA A 109 -7.94 25.02 15.11
CA ALA A 109 -8.34 24.51 16.41
C ALA A 109 -7.19 23.71 17.05
N ALA A 110 -6.58 22.77 16.32
CA ALA A 110 -5.44 21.98 16.81
C ALA A 110 -4.27 22.86 17.32
N LYS A 111 -3.97 23.96 16.63
CA LYS A 111 -2.90 24.90 17.05
C LYS A 111 -3.21 25.63 18.36
N LYS A 112 -4.47 25.81 18.73
CA LYS A 112 -4.88 26.52 19.94
C LYS A 112 -4.86 25.65 21.21
N HIS A 113 -4.94 24.32 21.04
CA HIS A 113 -5.11 23.38 22.14
C HIS A 113 -3.78 22.71 22.48
N PRO A 114 -3.14 23.02 23.63
CA PRO A 114 -1.83 22.48 24.01
C PRO A 114 -1.83 20.98 24.28
N GLU A 115 -2.98 20.39 24.57
CA GLU A 115 -3.22 18.95 24.74
C GLU A 115 -3.21 18.18 23.41
N PHE A 116 -3.26 18.86 22.29
CA PHE A 116 -3.16 18.25 20.96
C PHE A 116 -1.78 17.61 20.73
N ARG A 117 -1.75 16.34 20.29
CA ARG A 117 -0.52 15.58 20.03
C ARG A 117 -0.29 15.25 18.59
N LYS A 118 -1.35 14.91 17.87
CA LYS A 118 -1.21 14.46 16.47
C LYS A 118 -2.46 14.64 15.64
N LEU A 119 -2.26 14.94 14.36
CA LEU A 119 -3.29 14.92 13.31
C LEU A 119 -2.98 13.83 12.29
N VAL A 120 -3.97 13.00 11.99
CA VAL A 120 -3.99 12.16 10.78
C VAL A 120 -5.06 12.70 9.85
N TYR A 121 -4.65 13.21 8.71
CA TYR A 121 -5.57 13.71 7.70
C TYR A 121 -5.86 12.63 6.64
N VAL A 122 -7.13 12.33 6.44
CA VAL A 122 -7.59 11.41 5.40
C VAL A 122 -7.82 12.18 4.09
N SER A 123 -6.83 12.11 3.20
CA SER A 123 -6.89 12.67 1.87
C SER A 123 -7.56 11.69 0.87
N SER A 124 -6.99 11.50 -0.29
CA SER A 124 -7.39 10.57 -1.34
C SER A 124 -6.24 10.37 -2.31
N THR A 125 -6.12 9.20 -2.93
CA THR A 125 -5.23 9.00 -4.09
C THR A 125 -5.61 9.89 -5.28
N GLY A 126 -6.85 10.37 -5.35
CA GLY A 126 -7.26 11.38 -6.33
C GLY A 126 -6.54 12.72 -6.20
N ALA A 127 -5.97 13.03 -5.01
CA ALA A 127 -5.17 14.24 -4.79
C ALA A 127 -3.75 14.14 -5.35
N ILE A 128 -3.29 12.94 -5.68
CA ILE A 128 -1.94 12.70 -6.21
C ILE A 128 -1.98 12.90 -7.73
N PRO A 129 -1.06 13.68 -8.31
CA PRO A 129 -0.99 13.89 -9.76
C PRO A 129 -0.87 12.58 -10.53
N GLU A 130 -1.60 12.46 -11.64
CA GLU A 130 -1.54 11.28 -12.48
C GLU A 130 -0.19 11.10 -13.15
N LEU A 131 0.23 9.85 -13.23
CA LEU A 131 1.35 9.39 -14.05
C LEU A 131 0.84 8.57 -15.25
N PRO A 132 1.60 8.49 -16.35
CA PRO A 132 1.27 7.62 -17.46
C PRO A 132 1.00 6.17 -17.02
N LYS A 133 0.10 5.47 -17.73
CA LYS A 133 -0.19 4.06 -17.47
C LYS A 133 1.09 3.23 -17.46
N GLY A 134 1.17 2.26 -16.55
CA GLY A 134 2.33 1.40 -16.34
C GLY A 134 3.37 1.95 -15.36
N GLN A 135 3.29 3.23 -14.99
CA GLN A 135 4.13 3.79 -13.94
C GLN A 135 3.44 3.67 -12.58
N LYS A 136 4.19 3.31 -11.54
CA LYS A 136 3.65 3.27 -10.17
C LYS A 136 3.54 4.69 -9.61
N ILE A 137 2.37 5.04 -9.10
CA ILE A 137 2.11 6.31 -8.41
C ILE A 137 2.49 6.14 -6.94
N ARG A 138 3.36 7.03 -6.45
CA ARG A 138 3.87 7.03 -5.08
C ARG A 138 3.52 8.34 -4.37
N GLU A 139 3.66 8.35 -3.06
CA GLU A 139 3.45 9.54 -2.23
C GLU A 139 4.34 10.72 -2.62
N VAL A 140 5.56 10.44 -3.04
CA VAL A 140 6.53 11.46 -3.50
C VAL A 140 6.10 12.18 -4.78
N ASN A 141 5.16 11.61 -5.54
CA ASN A 141 4.64 12.22 -6.75
C ASN A 141 3.61 13.33 -6.46
N GLN A 142 3.23 13.50 -5.19
CA GLN A 142 2.08 14.32 -4.85
C GLN A 142 2.34 15.83 -4.86
N PHE A 143 3.57 16.30 -4.71
CA PHE A 143 3.74 17.73 -4.50
C PHE A 143 4.80 18.38 -5.34
N VAL A 144 4.32 18.89 -6.36
CA VAL A 144 4.74 20.17 -6.90
C VAL A 144 3.52 21.06 -6.80
N PRO A 145 3.64 22.40 -6.68
CA PRO A 145 2.50 23.27 -6.55
C PRO A 145 1.42 22.86 -7.53
N TYR A 146 0.23 22.66 -6.98
CA TYR A 146 -1.00 22.24 -7.56
C TYR A 146 -1.04 22.45 -9.10
N ASP A 147 -0.87 21.36 -9.82
CA ASP A 147 -0.93 21.31 -11.29
C ASP A 147 -2.35 20.90 -11.70
N ASP A 148 -3.15 21.89 -12.10
CA ASP A 148 -4.55 21.71 -12.49
C ASP A 148 -4.75 20.65 -13.56
N ASP A 149 -3.77 20.44 -14.43
CA ASP A 149 -3.87 19.49 -15.54
C ASP A 149 -3.65 18.04 -15.11
N LYS A 150 -2.99 17.82 -13.96
CA LYS A 150 -2.66 16.49 -13.44
C LYS A 150 -3.59 16.00 -12.35
N VAL A 151 -4.41 16.87 -11.76
CA VAL A 151 -5.39 16.53 -10.72
C VAL A 151 -6.79 16.82 -11.25
N VAL A 152 -7.49 15.78 -11.70
CA VAL A 152 -8.74 15.91 -12.45
C VAL A 152 -9.96 15.90 -11.52
N GLY A 153 -10.84 16.88 -11.70
CA GLY A 153 -12.09 17.02 -10.94
C GLY A 153 -11.94 17.78 -9.62
N TRP A 154 -12.96 18.56 -9.29
CA TRP A 154 -12.90 19.47 -8.13
C TRP A 154 -12.86 18.78 -6.78
N TYR A 155 -13.39 17.55 -6.67
CA TYR A 155 -13.17 16.74 -5.47
C TYR A 155 -11.68 16.47 -5.24
N SER A 156 -11.00 15.93 -6.25
CA SER A 156 -9.56 15.64 -6.19
C SER A 156 -8.73 16.90 -5.91
N ARG A 157 -9.07 18.01 -6.56
CA ARG A 157 -8.44 19.33 -6.33
C ARG A 157 -8.63 19.80 -4.90
N SER A 158 -9.86 19.69 -4.35
CA SER A 158 -10.13 20.10 -2.96
C SER A 158 -9.28 19.29 -1.97
N LYS A 159 -9.12 17.98 -2.24
CA LYS A 159 -8.27 17.09 -1.42
C LYS A 159 -6.79 17.45 -1.56
N ALA A 160 -6.30 17.77 -2.76
CA ALA A 160 -4.92 18.20 -2.99
C ALA A 160 -4.60 19.51 -2.24
N ILE A 161 -5.49 20.51 -2.33
CA ILE A 161 -5.34 21.79 -1.62
C ILE A 161 -5.34 21.57 -0.10
N ALA A 162 -6.28 20.80 0.43
CA ALA A 162 -6.34 20.51 1.87
C ALA A 162 -5.11 19.72 2.34
N THR A 163 -4.62 18.79 1.53
CA THR A 163 -3.38 18.05 1.83
C THR A 163 -2.18 19.00 1.94
N GLN A 164 -2.03 19.94 0.99
CA GLN A 164 -0.96 20.92 1.05
C GLN A 164 -1.00 21.72 2.36
N LYS A 165 -2.19 22.19 2.77
CA LYS A 165 -2.35 22.93 4.04
C LYS A 165 -1.94 22.11 5.26
N VAL A 166 -2.21 20.81 5.27
CA VAL A 166 -1.78 19.91 6.35
C VAL A 166 -0.25 19.75 6.35
N LEU A 167 0.36 19.63 5.18
CA LEU A 167 1.81 19.50 5.05
C LEU A 167 2.52 20.81 5.40
N ASP A 168 1.95 21.97 5.02
CA ASP A 168 2.46 23.27 5.44
C ASP A 168 2.42 23.42 6.96
N ALA A 169 1.33 23.02 7.60
CA ALA A 169 1.23 23.00 9.06
C ALA A 169 2.25 22.03 9.71
N ALA A 170 2.53 20.89 9.06
CA ALA A 170 3.55 19.96 9.54
C ALA A 170 4.97 20.55 9.40
N ALA A 171 5.25 21.26 8.32
CA ALA A 171 6.50 21.99 8.12
C ALA A 171 6.70 23.10 9.18
N GLU A 172 5.61 23.77 9.62
CA GLU A 172 5.60 24.73 10.71
C GLU A 172 5.74 24.08 12.12
N GLY A 173 5.81 22.76 12.20
CA GLY A 173 6.06 22.03 13.45
C GLY A 173 4.88 21.24 14.01
N MET A 174 3.68 21.31 13.41
CA MET A 174 2.55 20.49 13.82
C MET A 174 2.86 18.99 13.56
N ASN A 175 2.62 18.14 14.56
CA ASN A 175 2.73 16.70 14.34
C ASN A 175 1.53 16.20 13.53
N ALA A 176 1.63 16.25 12.21
CA ALA A 176 0.59 15.84 11.29
C ALA A 176 1.15 14.92 10.21
N CYS A 177 0.38 13.91 9.82
CA CYS A 177 0.64 13.06 8.66
C CYS A 177 -0.63 12.88 7.81
N VAL A 178 -0.46 12.43 6.60
CA VAL A 178 -1.54 12.29 5.62
C VAL A 178 -1.65 10.85 5.17
N ILE A 179 -2.86 10.34 5.04
CA ILE A 179 -3.12 9.09 4.34
C ILE A 179 -3.89 9.37 3.04
N HIS A 180 -3.58 8.62 2.01
CA HIS A 180 -4.24 8.65 0.71
C HIS A 180 -4.90 7.30 0.45
N PRO A 181 -6.14 7.08 0.90
CA PRO A 181 -6.86 5.86 0.57
C PRO A 181 -7.19 5.83 -0.93
N THR A 182 -7.16 4.64 -1.50
CA THR A 182 -7.74 4.34 -2.82
C THR A 182 -9.26 4.27 -2.71
N GLY A 183 -9.96 3.74 -3.72
CA GLY A 183 -11.39 3.51 -3.63
C GLY A 183 -11.71 2.59 -2.45
N ILE A 184 -12.80 2.87 -1.75
CA ILE A 184 -13.22 2.14 -0.55
C ILE A 184 -14.31 1.15 -0.90
N MET A 185 -14.17 -0.10 -0.43
CA MET A 185 -15.19 -1.15 -0.57
C MET A 185 -15.27 -1.99 0.71
N GLY A 186 -16.33 -2.80 0.81
CA GLY A 186 -16.52 -3.69 1.96
C GLY A 186 -17.85 -3.48 2.69
N PRO A 187 -18.08 -4.20 3.80
CA PRO A 187 -19.33 -4.13 4.55
C PRO A 187 -19.48 -2.82 5.33
N GLY A 188 -20.72 -2.37 5.52
CA GLY A 188 -21.04 -1.22 6.38
C GLY A 188 -21.15 0.13 5.65
N ASP A 189 -21.23 0.16 4.33
CA ASP A 189 -21.50 1.41 3.59
C ASP A 189 -23.00 1.74 3.58
N HIS A 190 -23.47 2.28 4.68
CA HIS A 190 -24.90 2.66 4.85
C HIS A 190 -25.35 3.81 3.95
N ALA A 191 -24.42 4.58 3.40
CA ALA A 191 -24.71 5.67 2.48
C ALA A 191 -24.83 5.21 1.01
N ILE A 192 -24.45 3.97 0.74
CA ILE A 192 -24.42 3.36 -0.61
C ILE A 192 -23.64 4.24 -1.59
N SER A 193 -22.32 4.24 -1.45
CA SER A 193 -21.42 4.93 -2.37
C SER A 193 -21.52 4.39 -3.80
N GLU A 194 -20.91 5.08 -4.74
CA GLU A 194 -20.87 4.64 -6.16
C GLU A 194 -20.23 3.26 -6.33
N THR A 195 -19.22 2.93 -5.52
CA THR A 195 -18.58 1.61 -5.52
C THR A 195 -19.56 0.53 -5.07
N THR A 196 -20.16 0.71 -3.90
CA THR A 196 -21.19 -0.20 -3.35
C THR A 196 -22.41 -0.28 -4.27
N GLY A 197 -22.86 0.84 -4.84
CA GLY A 197 -23.92 0.88 -5.84
C GLY A 197 -23.59 0.05 -7.10
N THR A 198 -22.32 -0.01 -7.49
CA THR A 198 -21.87 -0.86 -8.60
C THR A 198 -21.94 -2.34 -8.22
N VAL A 199 -21.53 -2.71 -7.02
CA VAL A 199 -21.68 -4.08 -6.50
C VAL A 199 -23.14 -4.49 -6.45
N ILE A 200 -24.04 -3.64 -5.96
CA ILE A 200 -25.49 -3.89 -5.92
C ILE A 200 -26.02 -4.16 -7.34
N ARG A 201 -25.69 -3.32 -8.32
CA ARG A 201 -26.14 -3.49 -9.71
C ARG A 201 -25.65 -4.80 -10.35
N ILE A 202 -24.42 -5.20 -10.05
CA ILE A 202 -23.90 -6.52 -10.51
C ILE A 202 -24.69 -7.64 -9.85
N MET A 203 -24.86 -7.60 -8.53
CA MET A 203 -25.55 -8.65 -7.77
C MET A 203 -27.03 -8.78 -8.15
N ASN A 204 -27.70 -7.70 -8.46
CA ASN A 204 -29.09 -7.70 -8.97
C ASN A 204 -29.20 -8.11 -10.44
N GLY A 205 -28.07 -8.30 -11.17
CA GLY A 205 -28.06 -8.62 -12.59
C GLY A 205 -28.48 -7.46 -13.51
N GLU A 206 -28.45 -6.25 -13.00
CA GLU A 206 -28.81 -5.02 -13.74
C GLU A 206 -27.68 -4.58 -14.68
N MET A 207 -26.45 -4.97 -14.39
CA MET A 207 -25.28 -4.69 -15.22
C MET A 207 -25.10 -5.81 -16.27
N THR A 208 -25.84 -5.72 -17.36
CA THR A 208 -25.76 -6.71 -18.46
C THR A 208 -24.55 -6.51 -19.36
N ILE A 209 -24.01 -5.31 -19.43
CA ILE A 209 -22.82 -4.91 -20.19
C ILE A 209 -21.83 -4.29 -19.22
N GLY A 210 -20.64 -4.85 -19.14
CA GLY A 210 -19.51 -4.26 -18.44
C GLY A 210 -18.67 -3.37 -19.35
N MET A 211 -17.66 -2.75 -18.79
CA MET A 211 -16.66 -1.97 -19.54
C MET A 211 -15.25 -2.36 -19.12
N GLY A 212 -14.31 -2.16 -20.02
CA GLY A 212 -12.89 -2.29 -19.75
C GLY A 212 -12.42 -1.23 -18.75
N GLY A 213 -11.18 -1.39 -18.29
CA GLY A 213 -10.58 -0.54 -17.29
C GLY A 213 -10.44 -1.23 -15.94
N SER A 214 -9.89 -0.52 -14.99
CA SER A 214 -9.51 -1.06 -13.69
C SER A 214 -9.84 -0.10 -12.55
N PHE A 215 -9.78 -0.63 -11.34
CA PHE A 215 -9.88 0.12 -10.10
C PHE A 215 -8.68 -0.22 -9.22
N ASN A 216 -8.44 0.62 -8.22
CA ASN A 216 -7.71 0.23 -7.03
C ASN A 216 -8.65 0.47 -5.85
N LEU A 217 -9.05 -0.61 -5.20
CA LEU A 217 -10.05 -0.61 -4.14
C LEU A 217 -9.46 -1.30 -2.90
N ALA A 218 -9.63 -0.72 -1.74
CA ALA A 218 -9.17 -1.29 -0.49
C ALA A 218 -10.36 -1.57 0.44
N ASP A 219 -10.24 -2.62 1.24
CA ASP A 219 -11.25 -2.96 2.25
C ASP A 219 -11.30 -1.86 3.32
N VAL A 220 -12.49 -1.41 3.64
CA VAL A 220 -12.72 -0.35 4.63
C VAL A 220 -12.14 -0.68 5.99
N ARG A 221 -12.13 -1.95 6.37
CA ARG A 221 -11.58 -2.44 7.66
C ARG A 221 -10.07 -2.34 7.70
N ASP A 222 -9.40 -2.62 6.56
CA ASP A 222 -7.95 -2.50 6.42
C ASP A 222 -7.53 -1.03 6.36
N LEU A 223 -8.33 -0.20 5.66
CA LEU A 223 -8.14 1.25 5.64
C LEU A 223 -8.29 1.87 7.05
N ALA A 224 -9.27 1.40 7.82
CA ALA A 224 -9.45 1.84 9.20
C ALA A 224 -8.24 1.46 10.07
N ALA A 225 -7.79 0.22 9.99
CA ALA A 225 -6.60 -0.26 10.70
C ALA A 225 -5.34 0.54 10.31
N GLY A 226 -5.12 0.76 9.01
CA GLY A 226 -4.01 1.57 8.51
C GLY A 226 -4.07 3.04 8.96
N THR A 227 -5.27 3.61 9.02
CA THR A 227 -5.49 4.98 9.52
C THR A 227 -5.17 5.10 11.01
N ILE A 228 -5.59 4.13 11.82
CA ILE A 228 -5.26 4.05 13.25
C ILE A 228 -3.76 3.83 13.43
N ALA A 229 -3.15 2.95 12.62
CA ALA A 229 -1.71 2.76 12.66
C ALA A 229 -0.93 4.04 12.30
N ALA A 230 -1.47 4.89 11.41
CA ALA A 230 -0.89 6.20 11.12
C ALA A 230 -1.00 7.16 12.33
N ALA A 231 -2.05 7.05 13.14
CA ALA A 231 -2.12 7.80 14.41
C ALA A 231 -1.02 7.37 15.39
N ASP A 232 -0.72 6.07 15.44
CA ASP A 232 0.29 5.52 16.34
C ASP A 232 1.73 5.75 15.83
N LYS A 233 2.00 5.46 14.54
CA LYS A 233 3.34 5.34 13.95
C LYS A 233 3.66 6.37 12.87
N GLY A 234 2.66 6.99 12.22
CA GLY A 234 2.86 7.90 11.10
C GLY A 234 3.80 9.06 11.46
N ARG A 235 4.77 9.34 10.61
CA ARG A 235 5.77 10.38 10.85
C ARG A 235 5.25 11.75 10.44
N ARG A 236 5.71 12.81 11.12
CA ARG A 236 5.36 14.19 10.82
C ARG A 236 5.76 14.58 9.40
N GLY A 237 4.83 15.16 8.65
CA GLY A 237 5.04 15.61 7.27
C GLY A 237 4.99 14.50 6.23
N GLU A 238 4.81 13.26 6.65
CA GLU A 238 4.77 12.13 5.73
C GLU A 238 3.38 11.83 5.22
N CYS A 239 3.36 11.28 4.02
CA CYS A 239 2.16 10.77 3.35
C CYS A 239 2.26 9.27 3.17
N TYR A 240 1.10 8.60 3.23
CA TYR A 240 1.00 7.15 3.08
C TYR A 240 -0.18 6.81 2.16
N ILE A 241 0.09 6.08 1.08
CA ILE A 241 -0.97 5.49 0.26
C ILE A 241 -1.48 4.24 0.97
N LEU A 242 -2.80 4.17 1.19
CA LEU A 242 -3.48 2.97 1.65
C LEU A 242 -4.28 2.40 0.49
N GLY A 243 -3.74 1.41 -0.18
CA GLY A 243 -4.31 0.83 -1.41
C GLY A 243 -4.29 -0.68 -1.41
N ASN A 244 -4.58 -1.23 -2.56
CA ASN A 244 -4.52 -2.65 -2.88
C ASN A 244 -3.97 -2.80 -4.31
N LYS A 245 -3.94 -4.01 -4.83
CA LYS A 245 -3.60 -4.28 -6.23
C LYS A 245 -4.70 -3.73 -7.14
N GLU A 246 -4.33 -3.39 -8.35
CA GLU A 246 -5.28 -3.03 -9.39
C GLU A 246 -6.18 -4.22 -9.74
N VAL A 247 -7.47 -3.98 -9.93
CA VAL A 247 -8.48 -5.00 -10.23
C VAL A 247 -9.42 -4.51 -11.33
N THR A 248 -9.76 -5.36 -12.27
CA THR A 248 -10.71 -5.04 -13.35
C THR A 248 -12.15 -5.26 -12.92
N LEU A 249 -13.09 -4.54 -13.56
CA LEU A 249 -14.52 -4.77 -13.35
C LEU A 249 -14.92 -6.23 -13.65
N LYS A 250 -14.23 -6.87 -14.61
CA LYS A 250 -14.47 -8.28 -14.96
C LYS A 250 -14.11 -9.22 -13.80
N GLU A 251 -12.96 -8.97 -13.15
CA GLU A 251 -12.54 -9.77 -12.00
C GLU A 251 -13.46 -9.55 -10.81
N VAL A 252 -13.87 -8.29 -10.53
CA VAL A 252 -14.86 -7.99 -9.49
C VAL A 252 -16.17 -8.73 -9.73
N ALA A 253 -16.71 -8.67 -10.95
CA ALA A 253 -17.96 -9.36 -11.29
C ALA A 253 -17.82 -10.89 -11.19
N LYS A 254 -16.64 -11.44 -11.53
CA LYS A 254 -16.35 -12.88 -11.36
C LYS A 254 -16.34 -13.26 -9.88
N MET A 255 -15.63 -12.52 -9.04
CA MET A 255 -15.57 -12.80 -7.60
C MET A 255 -16.95 -12.70 -6.93
N LEU A 256 -17.78 -11.71 -7.30
CA LEU A 256 -19.16 -11.61 -6.84
C LEU A 256 -20.02 -12.79 -7.32
N HIS A 257 -19.84 -13.26 -8.56
CA HIS A 257 -20.50 -14.47 -9.05
C HIS A 257 -20.09 -15.70 -8.23
N ASP A 258 -18.79 -15.86 -7.98
CA ASP A 258 -18.25 -16.98 -7.22
C ASP A 258 -18.80 -17.00 -5.77
N ALA A 259 -18.98 -15.80 -5.16
CA ALA A 259 -19.51 -15.64 -3.80
C ALA A 259 -21.04 -15.83 -3.72
N SER A 260 -21.80 -15.30 -4.68
CA SER A 260 -23.26 -15.19 -4.55
C SER A 260 -24.06 -15.92 -5.63
N GLY A 261 -23.42 -16.38 -6.72
CA GLY A 261 -24.09 -16.95 -7.88
C GLY A 261 -24.82 -15.91 -8.74
N CYS A 262 -24.58 -14.61 -8.54
CA CYS A 262 -25.19 -13.55 -9.34
C CYS A 262 -24.77 -13.64 -10.82
N ARG A 263 -25.55 -13.04 -11.72
CA ARG A 263 -25.20 -13.04 -13.14
C ARG A 263 -24.06 -12.07 -13.40
N GLN A 264 -23.07 -12.52 -14.16
CA GLN A 264 -22.00 -11.64 -14.66
C GLN A 264 -22.47 -10.86 -15.90
N PRO A 265 -21.86 -9.69 -16.19
CA PRO A 265 -22.03 -9.02 -17.48
C PRO A 265 -21.72 -9.97 -18.65
N LEU A 266 -22.56 -9.92 -19.68
CA LEU A 266 -22.46 -10.83 -20.84
C LEU A 266 -21.21 -10.53 -21.69
N PHE A 267 -20.84 -9.27 -21.79
CA PHE A 267 -19.65 -8.83 -22.52
C PHE A 267 -19.14 -7.49 -21.95
N TYR A 268 -17.90 -7.16 -22.28
CA TYR A 268 -17.23 -5.95 -21.80
C TYR A 268 -16.83 -5.11 -23.00
N VAL A 269 -17.32 -3.86 -23.04
CA VAL A 269 -16.95 -2.92 -24.11
C VAL A 269 -15.56 -2.33 -23.88
N PRO A 270 -14.75 -2.14 -24.93
CA PRO A 270 -13.49 -1.42 -24.83
C PRO A 270 -13.70 0.00 -24.31
N ILE A 271 -12.71 0.52 -23.58
CA ILE A 271 -12.81 1.84 -22.93
C ILE A 271 -13.10 2.98 -23.91
N ALA A 272 -12.53 2.95 -25.12
CA ALA A 272 -12.80 3.93 -26.17
C ALA A 272 -14.27 3.95 -26.63
N MET A 273 -14.94 2.79 -26.61
CA MET A 273 -16.37 2.69 -26.89
C MET A 273 -17.20 3.17 -25.71
N ALA A 274 -16.76 2.91 -24.48
CA ALA A 274 -17.41 3.39 -23.25
C ALA A 274 -17.48 4.93 -23.22
N TYR A 275 -16.42 5.64 -23.61
CA TYR A 275 -16.44 7.11 -23.75
C TYR A 275 -17.49 7.60 -24.75
N ARG A 276 -17.64 6.95 -25.91
CA ARG A 276 -18.66 7.31 -26.90
C ARG A 276 -20.08 7.11 -26.38
N LEU A 277 -20.30 6.00 -25.67
CA LEU A 277 -21.59 5.71 -25.04
C LEU A 277 -21.91 6.72 -23.92
N ALA A 278 -20.95 7.00 -23.05
CA ALA A 278 -21.10 7.99 -21.99
C ALA A 278 -21.45 9.37 -22.54
N ALA A 279 -20.73 9.85 -23.56
CA ALA A 279 -21.02 11.12 -24.20
C ALA A 279 -22.44 11.19 -24.82
N SER A 280 -22.92 10.06 -25.36
CA SER A 280 -24.30 9.96 -25.88
C SER A 280 -25.34 10.00 -24.76
N MET A 281 -25.06 9.31 -23.63
CA MET A 281 -25.95 9.29 -22.46
C MET A 281 -26.02 10.66 -21.77
N GLU A 282 -24.89 11.36 -21.62
CA GLU A 282 -24.86 12.73 -21.08
C GLU A 282 -25.64 13.71 -21.97
N LYS A 283 -25.52 13.62 -23.29
CA LYS A 283 -26.32 14.42 -24.23
C LYS A 283 -27.82 14.14 -24.12
N LYS A 284 -28.22 12.88 -23.88
CA LYS A 284 -29.61 12.51 -23.65
C LYS A 284 -30.09 13.07 -22.31
N ALA A 285 -29.31 12.88 -21.25
CA ALA A 285 -29.59 13.36 -19.90
C ALA A 285 -29.80 14.89 -19.86
N ALA A 286 -28.96 15.65 -20.58
CA ALA A 286 -29.10 17.10 -20.71
C ALA A 286 -30.44 17.52 -21.37
N LYS A 287 -31.05 16.66 -22.21
CA LYS A 287 -32.36 16.93 -22.86
C LYS A 287 -33.54 16.46 -22.03
N THR A 288 -33.39 15.35 -21.28
CA THR A 288 -34.51 14.71 -20.55
C THR A 288 -34.57 15.12 -19.08
N GLY A 289 -33.48 15.69 -18.51
CA GLY A 289 -33.35 15.95 -17.08
C GLY A 289 -33.11 14.71 -16.24
N GLU A 290 -33.00 13.54 -16.83
CA GLU A 290 -32.70 12.28 -16.14
C GLU A 290 -31.20 12.16 -15.87
N LYS A 291 -30.79 11.52 -14.75
CA LYS A 291 -29.38 11.21 -14.51
C LYS A 291 -28.85 10.22 -15.55
N PRO A 292 -27.69 10.47 -16.18
CA PRO A 292 -27.11 9.51 -17.10
C PRO A 292 -26.65 8.25 -16.33
N LEU A 293 -26.87 7.08 -16.91
CA LEU A 293 -26.40 5.82 -16.34
C LEU A 293 -24.86 5.72 -16.29
N MET A 294 -24.18 6.46 -17.16
CA MET A 294 -22.72 6.51 -17.27
C MET A 294 -22.30 7.90 -17.71
N THR A 295 -21.26 8.43 -17.08
CA THR A 295 -20.64 9.71 -17.43
C THR A 295 -19.24 9.52 -17.97
N ASN A 296 -18.75 10.48 -18.75
CA ASN A 296 -17.35 10.50 -19.20
C ASN A 296 -16.38 10.48 -18.01
N PHE A 297 -16.74 11.13 -16.90
CA PHE A 297 -15.92 11.11 -15.68
C PHE A 297 -15.87 9.72 -15.01
N ALA A 298 -16.98 8.98 -15.02
CA ALA A 298 -16.98 7.59 -14.52
C ALA A 298 -16.09 6.68 -15.39
N VAL A 299 -16.14 6.85 -16.71
CA VAL A 299 -15.26 6.11 -17.64
C VAL A 299 -13.80 6.50 -17.43
N TYR A 300 -13.51 7.78 -17.24
CA TYR A 300 -12.17 8.28 -16.93
C TYR A 300 -11.60 7.64 -15.67
N ASN A 301 -12.37 7.49 -14.60
CA ASN A 301 -11.92 6.85 -13.36
C ASN A 301 -11.52 5.38 -13.55
N LEU A 302 -12.11 4.69 -14.54
CA LEU A 302 -11.72 3.34 -14.94
C LEU A 302 -10.53 3.30 -15.89
N ASP A 303 -10.37 4.35 -16.69
CA ASP A 303 -9.31 4.44 -17.69
C ASP A 303 -8.01 5.02 -17.15
N ARG A 304 -8.06 5.78 -16.06
CA ARG A 304 -6.87 6.40 -15.47
C ARG A 304 -5.86 5.35 -14.97
N ASN A 305 -4.64 5.78 -14.67
CA ASN A 305 -3.65 4.95 -14.01
C ASN A 305 -4.05 4.68 -12.55
N ASN A 306 -4.39 3.43 -12.23
CA ASN A 306 -4.78 2.97 -10.89
C ASN A 306 -3.68 2.14 -10.19
N ASN A 307 -2.44 2.21 -10.70
CA ASN A 307 -1.29 1.48 -10.16
C ASN A 307 -0.61 2.30 -9.05
N PHE A 308 -1.10 2.14 -7.82
CA PHE A 308 -0.58 2.83 -6.64
C PHE A 308 0.39 1.95 -5.86
N ASP A 309 1.49 2.54 -5.39
CA ASP A 309 2.47 1.90 -4.53
C ASP A 309 2.14 2.19 -3.06
N TYR A 310 1.68 1.20 -2.33
CA TYR A 310 1.37 1.31 -0.90
C TYR A 310 2.43 0.65 0.00
N SER A 311 3.55 0.22 -0.56
CA SER A 311 4.62 -0.48 0.15
C SER A 311 5.20 0.31 1.34
N LYS A 312 5.21 1.64 1.27
CA LYS A 312 5.60 2.49 2.40
C LYS A 312 4.66 2.34 3.60
N ALA A 313 3.35 2.28 3.36
CA ALA A 313 2.39 2.04 4.43
C ALA A 313 2.52 0.64 5.03
N GLU A 314 2.82 -0.37 4.22
CA GLU A 314 3.11 -1.72 4.71
C GLU A 314 4.31 -1.70 5.66
N ARG A 315 5.40 -1.09 5.27
CA ARG A 315 6.64 -1.04 6.08
C ARG A 315 6.52 -0.19 7.33
N GLU A 316 6.04 1.04 7.21
CA GLU A 316 6.09 2.01 8.31
C GLU A 316 4.90 1.90 9.26
N LEU A 317 3.74 1.54 8.73
CA LEU A 317 2.51 1.46 9.52
C LEU A 317 2.14 0.01 9.88
N GLY A 318 2.68 -0.98 9.16
CA GLY A 318 2.22 -2.38 9.22
C GLY A 318 0.86 -2.53 8.54
N TYR A 319 0.60 -1.75 7.49
CA TYR A 319 -0.63 -1.84 6.72
C TYR A 319 -0.68 -3.16 5.95
N HIS A 320 -1.80 -3.86 6.03
CA HIS A 320 -2.05 -5.07 5.27
C HIS A 320 -3.40 -4.96 4.58
N THR A 321 -3.52 -5.55 3.40
CA THR A 321 -4.77 -5.59 2.65
C THR A 321 -5.20 -7.03 2.44
N ARG A 322 -6.47 -7.31 2.74
CA ARG A 322 -7.06 -8.62 2.50
C ARG A 322 -7.32 -8.86 1.01
N PRO A 323 -7.43 -10.15 0.59
CA PRO A 323 -7.79 -10.48 -0.78
C PRO A 323 -9.16 -9.91 -1.18
N TYR A 324 -9.31 -9.44 -2.41
CA TYR A 324 -10.58 -8.95 -2.95
C TYR A 324 -11.75 -9.93 -2.81
N ALA A 325 -11.49 -11.22 -2.97
CA ALA A 325 -12.51 -12.26 -2.84
C ALA A 325 -13.14 -12.29 -1.44
N GLU A 326 -12.35 -12.05 -0.40
CA GLU A 326 -12.82 -11.95 0.99
C GLU A 326 -13.68 -10.70 1.16
N THR A 327 -13.14 -9.53 0.78
CA THR A 327 -13.85 -8.25 0.86
C THR A 327 -15.20 -8.29 0.16
N LEU A 328 -15.22 -8.78 -1.09
CA LEU A 328 -16.46 -8.86 -1.90
C LEU A 328 -17.45 -9.89 -1.36
N THR A 329 -16.98 -10.99 -0.79
CA THR A 329 -17.85 -11.98 -0.15
C THR A 329 -18.52 -11.40 1.09
N ASP A 330 -17.77 -10.67 1.93
CA ASP A 330 -18.29 -10.04 3.14
C ASP A 330 -19.22 -8.87 2.81
N GLU A 331 -18.87 -8.05 1.81
CA GLU A 331 -19.74 -6.98 1.32
C GLU A 331 -21.04 -7.54 0.75
N ALA A 332 -20.97 -8.58 -0.07
CA ALA A 332 -22.15 -9.23 -0.64
C ALA A 332 -23.07 -9.80 0.47
N ARG A 333 -22.48 -10.40 1.52
CA ARG A 333 -23.24 -10.91 2.67
C ARG A 333 -23.94 -9.77 3.39
N TRP A 334 -23.21 -8.71 3.71
CA TRP A 334 -23.76 -7.54 4.37
C TRP A 334 -24.89 -6.88 3.55
N LEU A 335 -24.73 -6.78 2.22
CA LEU A 335 -25.76 -6.22 1.33
C LEU A 335 -27.04 -7.05 1.32
N VAL A 336 -26.93 -8.38 1.40
CA VAL A 336 -28.12 -9.26 1.52
C VAL A 336 -28.78 -9.09 2.90
N GLU A 337 -28.01 -9.06 3.98
CA GLU A 337 -28.51 -8.87 5.35
C GLU A 337 -29.15 -7.49 5.55
N ALA A 338 -28.58 -6.44 4.94
CA ALA A 338 -29.12 -5.09 4.92
C ALA A 338 -30.37 -4.93 4.01
N GLY A 339 -30.73 -5.97 3.27
CA GLY A 339 -31.87 -5.96 2.35
C GLY A 339 -31.65 -5.16 1.06
N CYS A 340 -30.42 -4.77 0.76
CA CYS A 340 -30.05 -4.01 -0.45
C CYS A 340 -30.07 -4.88 -1.70
N VAL A 341 -29.85 -6.18 -1.56
CA VAL A 341 -29.79 -7.16 -2.65
C VAL A 341 -30.62 -8.38 -2.28
N LYS A 342 -31.38 -8.89 -3.29
CA LYS A 342 -32.11 -10.15 -3.15
C LYS A 342 -31.19 -11.32 -3.52
N GLY A 343 -30.99 -12.27 -2.62
CA GLY A 343 -30.16 -13.43 -2.90
C GLY A 343 -29.68 -14.17 -1.67
N LYS A 344 -28.79 -15.11 -1.88
CA LYS A 344 -28.04 -15.79 -0.82
C LYS A 344 -26.57 -15.75 -1.20
N VAL A 345 -25.72 -15.41 -0.25
CA VAL A 345 -24.27 -15.58 -0.39
C VAL A 345 -23.92 -16.96 0.11
N LYS A 346 -23.06 -17.68 -0.62
CA LYS A 346 -22.54 -18.96 -0.15
C LYS A 346 -21.98 -18.75 1.26
N ALA A 347 -22.33 -19.63 2.19
CA ALA A 347 -21.64 -19.64 3.49
C ALA A 347 -20.15 -19.64 3.18
N ALA A 348 -19.40 -18.77 3.83
CA ALA A 348 -17.96 -18.94 3.87
C ALA A 348 -17.75 -20.43 4.22
N ALA A 349 -16.97 -21.16 3.42
CA ALA A 349 -16.45 -22.43 3.91
C ALA A 349 -15.96 -22.09 5.32
N ALA A 350 -16.55 -22.75 6.31
CA ALA A 350 -16.20 -22.47 7.69
C ALA A 350 -14.68 -22.48 7.71
N ALA A 351 -14.07 -21.36 8.00
CA ALA A 351 -12.66 -21.35 8.29
C ALA A 351 -12.56 -22.34 9.43
N GLU A 352 -12.00 -23.51 9.17
CA GLU A 352 -11.58 -24.40 10.24
C GLU A 352 -10.84 -23.49 11.21
N ALA A 353 -11.22 -23.56 12.47
CA ALA A 353 -10.56 -22.79 13.52
C ALA A 353 -9.05 -22.98 13.29
N PRO A 354 -8.25 -21.92 13.16
CA PRO A 354 -6.90 -22.08 12.74
C PRO A 354 -6.21 -23.01 13.71
N SER A 355 -5.92 -24.24 13.26
CA SER A 355 -4.72 -24.88 13.73
C SER A 355 -3.68 -23.77 13.62
N VAL A 356 -2.90 -23.48 14.66
CA VAL A 356 -1.87 -22.43 14.64
C VAL A 356 -0.93 -22.77 13.49
N GLU A 357 -1.37 -22.45 12.27
CA GLU A 357 -0.57 -22.60 11.08
C GLU A 357 0.37 -21.42 11.10
N LEU A 358 1.65 -21.71 11.28
CA LEU A 358 2.71 -20.72 11.24
C LEU A 358 2.51 -19.84 10.00
N SER A 359 2.59 -18.55 10.15
CA SER A 359 2.55 -17.62 9.03
C SER A 359 3.68 -17.94 8.03
N ILE A 360 3.53 -17.55 6.76
CA ILE A 360 4.62 -17.75 5.77
C ILE A 360 5.98 -17.21 6.27
N PRO A 361 6.07 -16.03 6.94
CA PRO A 361 7.30 -15.57 7.57
C PRO A 361 7.90 -16.53 8.60
N GLU A 362 7.08 -17.11 9.47
CA GLU A 362 7.55 -18.08 10.49
C GLU A 362 8.05 -19.36 9.83
N LYS A 363 7.37 -19.86 8.80
CA LYS A 363 7.82 -21.01 7.99
C LYS A 363 9.14 -20.73 7.28
N ILE A 364 9.32 -19.50 6.73
CA ILE A 364 10.57 -19.08 6.10
C ILE A 364 11.71 -19.01 7.13
N ARG A 365 11.44 -18.53 8.34
CA ARG A 365 12.41 -18.47 9.44
C ARG A 365 12.86 -19.86 9.85
N ASP A 366 11.94 -20.81 9.98
CA ASP A 366 12.25 -22.19 10.30
C ASP A 366 13.13 -22.84 9.22
N ILE A 367 12.80 -22.61 7.93
CA ILE A 367 13.62 -23.07 6.81
C ILE A 367 15.01 -22.42 6.86
N ALA A 368 15.11 -21.12 7.07
CA ALA A 368 16.36 -20.38 7.09
C ALA A 368 17.25 -20.76 8.29
N GLY A 369 16.65 -21.21 9.39
CA GLY A 369 17.36 -21.71 10.59
C GLY A 369 17.99 -23.09 10.40
N ASP A 370 17.51 -23.89 9.47
CA ASP A 370 18.02 -25.26 9.22
C ASP A 370 18.92 -25.27 7.98
N ARG A 371 20.25 -25.30 8.19
CA ARG A 371 21.27 -25.34 7.11
C ARG A 371 21.07 -26.52 6.14
N ASN A 372 20.56 -27.63 6.63
CA ASN A 372 20.37 -28.83 5.81
C ASN A 372 19.13 -28.65 4.91
N LEU A 373 18.07 -28.08 5.47
CA LEU A 373 16.85 -27.76 4.74
C LEU A 373 17.08 -26.67 3.69
N VAL A 374 17.81 -25.61 4.03
CA VAL A 374 18.24 -24.57 3.08
C VAL A 374 19.00 -25.18 1.89
N SER A 375 19.91 -26.13 2.15
CA SER A 375 20.65 -26.80 1.08
C SER A 375 19.74 -27.67 0.19
N GLN A 376 18.76 -28.37 0.78
CA GLN A 376 17.81 -29.18 0.03
C GLN A 376 16.86 -28.32 -0.80
N VAL A 377 16.36 -27.21 -0.25
CA VAL A 377 15.54 -26.22 -0.98
C VAL A 377 16.33 -25.64 -2.16
N ALA A 378 17.57 -25.26 -1.94
CA ALA A 378 18.45 -24.71 -3.00
C ALA A 378 18.76 -25.74 -4.10
N GLN A 379 18.72 -27.03 -3.81
CA GLN A 379 19.00 -28.11 -4.77
C GLN A 379 17.76 -28.64 -5.49
N ALA A 380 16.56 -28.23 -5.09
CA ALA A 380 15.32 -28.69 -5.72
C ALA A 380 15.32 -28.36 -7.24
N GLU A 381 15.00 -29.33 -8.07
CA GLU A 381 15.04 -29.19 -9.55
C GLU A 381 13.65 -28.98 -10.16
N SER A 382 12.60 -29.04 -9.36
CA SER A 382 11.23 -28.82 -9.78
C SER A 382 10.34 -28.36 -8.61
N ALA A 383 9.19 -27.77 -8.92
CA ALA A 383 8.20 -27.41 -7.91
C ALA A 383 7.73 -28.62 -7.10
N ASP A 384 7.60 -29.80 -7.75
CA ASP A 384 7.25 -31.05 -7.06
C ASP A 384 8.38 -31.51 -6.11
N ALA A 385 9.65 -31.39 -6.51
CA ALA A 385 10.78 -31.67 -5.65
C ALA A 385 10.85 -30.71 -4.46
N LEU A 386 10.62 -29.43 -4.68
CA LEU A 386 10.58 -28.42 -3.63
C LEU A 386 9.43 -28.70 -2.65
N LEU A 387 8.24 -29.03 -3.16
CA LEU A 387 7.10 -29.42 -2.33
C LEU A 387 7.40 -30.66 -1.46
N ALA A 388 8.04 -31.66 -2.05
CA ALA A 388 8.44 -32.88 -1.33
C ALA A 388 9.45 -32.57 -0.22
N VAL A 389 10.42 -31.69 -0.46
CA VAL A 389 11.39 -31.24 0.56
C VAL A 389 10.67 -30.57 1.72
N LEU A 390 9.76 -29.63 1.45
CA LEU A 390 9.02 -28.91 2.49
C LEU A 390 8.10 -29.83 3.28
N GLN A 391 7.39 -30.74 2.60
CA GLN A 391 6.53 -31.74 3.25
C GLN A 391 7.32 -32.69 4.14
N THR A 392 8.49 -33.14 3.69
CA THR A 392 9.38 -34.01 4.47
C THR A 392 9.89 -33.31 5.73
N ALA A 393 10.09 -32.00 5.66
CA ALA A 393 10.45 -31.15 6.80
C ALA A 393 9.25 -30.81 7.72
N GLY A 394 8.04 -31.31 7.42
CA GLY A 394 6.84 -31.00 8.19
C GLY A 394 6.26 -29.61 7.92
N ILE A 395 6.73 -28.91 6.87
CA ILE A 395 6.28 -27.56 6.51
C ILE A 395 5.12 -27.70 5.53
N THR A 396 3.92 -27.41 6.01
CA THR A 396 2.66 -27.50 5.25
C THR A 396 2.16 -26.13 4.79
N GLY A 397 1.10 -26.10 3.98
CA GLY A 397 0.47 -24.86 3.50
C GLY A 397 0.99 -24.34 2.16
N PHE A 398 1.98 -25.01 1.55
CA PHE A 398 2.40 -24.76 0.18
C PHE A 398 1.72 -25.73 -0.79
N THR A 399 1.21 -25.21 -1.90
CA THR A 399 0.67 -26.03 -2.99
C THR A 399 1.66 -26.06 -4.15
N ARG A 400 1.50 -27.02 -5.07
CA ARG A 400 2.30 -27.07 -6.28
C ARG A 400 2.27 -25.74 -7.05
N GLU A 401 1.07 -25.17 -7.23
CA GLU A 401 0.87 -23.92 -7.98
C GLU A 401 1.60 -22.73 -7.32
N THR A 402 1.55 -22.62 -5.99
CA THR A 402 2.28 -21.57 -5.26
C THR A 402 3.79 -21.76 -5.34
N LEU A 403 4.28 -23.00 -5.50
CA LEU A 403 5.71 -23.28 -5.63
C LEU A 403 6.24 -23.22 -7.05
N GLU A 404 5.40 -23.28 -8.08
CA GLU A 404 5.84 -23.12 -9.47
C GLU A 404 6.54 -21.77 -9.67
N GLN A 405 5.98 -20.68 -9.15
CA GLN A 405 6.61 -19.36 -9.19
C GLN A 405 7.89 -19.31 -8.35
N ALA A 406 7.88 -19.93 -7.18
CA ALA A 406 9.07 -20.03 -6.33
C ALA A 406 10.19 -20.81 -7.02
N PHE A 407 9.84 -21.85 -7.75
CA PHE A 407 10.81 -22.65 -8.50
C PHE A 407 11.44 -21.88 -9.66
N GLU A 408 10.66 -21.10 -10.41
CA GLU A 408 11.18 -20.20 -11.43
C GLU A 408 12.13 -19.16 -10.81
N ASN A 409 11.78 -18.57 -9.67
CA ASN A 409 12.68 -17.68 -8.94
C ASN A 409 13.96 -18.38 -8.49
N LEU A 410 13.89 -19.64 -8.04
CA LEU A 410 15.06 -20.44 -7.67
C LEU A 410 15.97 -20.71 -8.88
N LYS A 411 15.39 -21.06 -10.02
CA LYS A 411 16.11 -21.28 -11.27
C LYS A 411 16.86 -20.03 -11.72
N MET A 412 16.22 -18.87 -11.55
CA MET A 412 16.81 -17.57 -11.86
C MET A 412 17.92 -17.20 -10.87
N SER A 413 17.77 -17.51 -9.59
CA SER A 413 18.82 -17.36 -8.58
C SER A 413 20.07 -18.19 -8.92
N ARG A 414 19.90 -19.39 -9.42
CA ARG A 414 21.02 -20.23 -9.90
C ARG A 414 21.73 -19.63 -11.09
N ASN A 415 20.97 -19.01 -11.98
CA ASN A 415 21.53 -18.29 -13.12
C ASN A 415 22.28 -17.03 -12.69
N SER A 416 21.85 -16.35 -11.62
CA SER A 416 22.52 -15.16 -11.10
C SER A 416 23.86 -15.45 -10.41
N LEU A 417 24.08 -16.71 -9.94
CA LEU A 417 25.42 -17.16 -9.50
C LEU A 417 26.42 -17.16 -10.64
N ALA A 418 25.99 -17.61 -11.82
CA ALA A 418 26.81 -17.53 -13.01
C ALA A 418 27.03 -16.07 -13.46
N LEU A 419 26.22 -15.12 -13.00
CA LEU A 419 26.41 -13.68 -13.25
C LEU A 419 27.57 -13.10 -12.43
N THR A 420 27.77 -13.51 -11.18
CA THR A 420 28.92 -13.06 -10.39
C THR A 420 30.26 -13.47 -11.03
N ASP A 421 30.30 -14.65 -11.65
CA ASP A 421 31.48 -15.06 -12.47
C ASP A 421 31.61 -14.29 -13.79
N LEU A 422 30.54 -13.62 -14.24
CA LEU A 422 30.53 -12.84 -15.49
C LEU A 422 31.11 -11.44 -15.33
N PHE A 423 31.09 -10.87 -14.14
CA PHE A 423 31.51 -9.49 -13.88
C PHE A 423 33.04 -9.29 -13.82
N GLY A 424 33.82 -10.34 -13.96
CA GLY A 424 35.25 -10.20 -14.21
C GLY A 424 35.62 -9.56 -15.58
N ASP A 425 34.66 -9.48 -16.52
CA ASP A 425 34.76 -8.79 -17.80
C ASP A 425 33.68 -7.73 -17.92
N HIS A 426 33.98 -6.51 -17.50
CA HIS A 426 33.08 -5.35 -17.34
C HIS A 426 32.48 -4.79 -18.63
N SER A 427 32.58 -5.47 -19.78
CA SER A 427 31.98 -4.93 -21.00
C SER A 427 30.48 -5.30 -21.12
N TYR A 428 29.63 -4.30 -21.30
CA TYR A 428 28.19 -4.45 -21.57
C TYR A 428 27.90 -5.51 -22.62
N TYR A 429 28.69 -5.55 -23.71
CA TYR A 429 28.48 -6.49 -24.81
C TYR A 429 28.80 -7.95 -24.43
N SER A 430 29.82 -8.18 -23.65
CA SER A 430 30.17 -9.51 -23.15
C SER A 430 29.13 -10.05 -22.17
N CYS A 431 28.71 -9.22 -21.25
CA CYS A 431 27.68 -9.56 -20.24
C CYS A 431 26.32 -9.83 -20.87
N THR A 432 25.81 -8.95 -21.73
CA THR A 432 24.52 -9.15 -22.40
C THR A 432 24.51 -10.38 -23.30
N ARG A 433 25.61 -10.68 -23.98
CA ARG A 433 25.71 -11.88 -24.82
C ARG A 433 25.69 -13.18 -23.99
N LYS A 434 26.36 -13.18 -22.85
CA LYS A 434 26.37 -14.32 -21.93
C LYS A 434 25.00 -14.50 -21.25
N LEU A 435 24.34 -13.42 -20.83
CA LEU A 435 22.99 -13.43 -20.29
C LEU A 435 21.95 -13.92 -21.30
N SER A 436 22.03 -13.43 -22.53
CA SER A 436 21.17 -13.89 -23.63
C SER A 436 21.37 -15.37 -23.94
N ALA A 437 22.61 -15.86 -23.89
CA ALA A 437 22.94 -17.29 -24.06
C ALA A 437 22.37 -18.17 -22.93
N MET A 438 22.08 -17.56 -21.75
CA MET A 438 21.43 -18.19 -20.61
C MET A 438 19.89 -18.02 -20.62
N GLY A 439 19.34 -17.37 -21.66
CA GLY A 439 17.91 -17.10 -21.79
C GLY A 439 17.43 -15.93 -20.94
N ILE A 440 18.33 -15.05 -20.48
CA ILE A 440 18.01 -13.87 -19.69
C ILE A 440 18.05 -12.64 -20.60
N GLU A 441 16.89 -11.99 -20.80
CA GLU A 441 16.83 -10.69 -21.50
C GLU A 441 17.04 -9.56 -20.50
N THR A 442 18.00 -8.68 -20.78
CA THR A 442 18.32 -7.51 -19.94
C THR A 442 18.03 -6.23 -20.68
N ASN A 443 17.49 -5.24 -19.99
CA ASN A 443 17.46 -3.89 -20.51
C ASN A 443 18.73 -3.10 -20.07
N PRO A 444 19.15 -2.09 -20.85
CA PRO A 444 20.38 -1.34 -20.54
C PRO A 444 20.38 -0.65 -19.17
N ALA A 445 19.24 -0.15 -18.72
CA ALA A 445 19.14 0.58 -17.45
C ALA A 445 19.34 -0.36 -16.23
N GLU A 446 18.82 -1.57 -16.31
CA GLU A 446 19.03 -2.60 -15.27
C GLU A 446 20.48 -3.05 -15.21
N PHE A 447 21.09 -3.23 -16.38
CA PHE A 447 22.50 -3.60 -16.44
C PHE A 447 23.39 -2.52 -15.81
N ASP A 448 23.15 -1.25 -16.14
CA ASP A 448 23.94 -0.14 -15.61
C ASP A 448 23.79 -0.01 -14.08
N LEU A 449 22.61 -0.23 -13.55
CA LEU A 449 22.38 -0.24 -12.10
C LEU A 449 23.12 -1.40 -11.42
N ILE A 450 23.04 -2.62 -11.97
CA ILE A 450 23.75 -3.80 -11.43
C ILE A 450 25.27 -3.56 -11.45
N ARG A 451 25.80 -3.01 -12.53
CA ARG A 451 27.21 -2.67 -12.63
C ARG A 451 27.62 -1.66 -11.56
N ASP A 452 26.87 -0.56 -11.41
CA ASP A 452 27.19 0.47 -10.43
C ASP A 452 27.14 -0.08 -8.99
N ILE A 453 26.22 -0.99 -8.68
CA ILE A 453 26.15 -1.65 -7.37
C ILE A 453 27.39 -2.50 -7.10
N LEU A 454 27.81 -3.28 -8.10
CA LEU A 454 28.99 -4.15 -7.97
C LEU A 454 30.28 -3.33 -7.90
N ASP A 455 30.41 -2.32 -8.74
CA ASP A 455 31.57 -1.41 -8.72
C ASP A 455 31.66 -0.65 -7.39
N ALA A 456 30.52 -0.14 -6.88
CA ALA A 456 30.45 0.52 -5.57
C ALA A 456 30.82 -0.42 -4.40
N ALA A 457 30.41 -1.69 -4.48
CA ALA A 457 30.73 -2.69 -3.45
C ALA A 457 32.24 -3.01 -3.37
N HIS A 458 33.00 -2.75 -4.44
CA HIS A 458 34.45 -2.96 -4.52
C HIS A 458 35.24 -1.66 -4.39
N ASP A 459 34.61 -0.50 -4.37
CA ASP A 459 35.27 0.80 -4.29
C ASP A 459 35.46 1.26 -2.83
N ASP A 460 36.59 0.87 -2.26
CA ASP A 460 37.00 1.29 -0.92
C ASP A 460 37.37 2.79 -0.82
N SER A 461 37.54 3.48 -1.96
CA SER A 461 37.97 4.88 -1.97
C SER A 461 36.91 5.87 -1.45
N MET A 462 35.64 5.54 -1.55
CA MET A 462 34.52 6.36 -1.05
C MET A 462 34.19 6.11 0.44
N GLY A 463 34.87 5.14 1.10
CA GLY A 463 34.58 4.75 2.47
C GLY A 463 34.47 5.92 3.45
N PRO A 464 35.49 6.83 3.53
CA PRO A 464 35.47 7.93 4.48
C PRO A 464 34.29 8.92 4.30
N GLU A 465 33.87 9.17 3.05
CA GLU A 465 32.75 10.07 2.77
C GLU A 465 31.41 9.37 3.00
N MET A 466 31.33 8.09 2.63
CA MET A 466 30.15 7.29 2.89
C MET A 466 29.88 7.10 4.38
N ASP A 467 30.93 6.97 5.21
CA ASP A 467 30.82 6.86 6.67
C ASP A 467 30.23 8.12 7.32
N THR A 468 30.30 9.26 6.65
CA THR A 468 29.69 10.52 7.10
C THR A 468 28.30 10.77 6.54
N ALA A 469 27.84 9.95 5.60
CA ALA A 469 26.53 10.07 4.99
C ALA A 469 25.44 9.60 5.97
N MET A 470 24.74 10.56 6.58
CA MET A 470 23.72 10.30 7.60
C MET A 470 22.30 10.12 7.04
N SER A 471 22.12 10.20 5.72
CA SER A 471 20.83 10.00 5.06
C SER A 471 21.01 9.32 3.69
N PRO A 472 19.96 8.66 3.17
CA PRO A 472 19.97 8.08 1.83
C PRO A 472 20.29 9.10 0.72
N GLU A 473 19.88 10.36 0.87
CA GLU A 473 20.18 11.44 -0.06
C GLU A 473 21.68 11.77 -0.05
N ALA A 474 22.28 11.89 1.14
CA ALA A 474 23.72 12.11 1.28
C ALA A 474 24.52 10.95 0.71
N ALA A 475 24.11 9.71 0.97
CA ALA A 475 24.74 8.52 0.43
C ALA A 475 24.64 8.47 -1.12
N ALA A 476 23.51 8.85 -1.70
CA ALA A 476 23.34 8.91 -3.16
C ALA A 476 24.27 9.96 -3.80
N GLU A 477 24.47 11.12 -3.18
CA GLU A 477 25.39 12.15 -3.67
C GLU A 477 26.86 11.69 -3.58
N VAL A 478 27.25 10.95 -2.54
CA VAL A 478 28.58 10.34 -2.47
C VAL A 478 28.75 9.32 -3.61
N LEU A 479 27.84 8.38 -3.77
CA LEU A 479 27.88 7.39 -4.85
C LEU A 479 28.02 8.05 -6.23
N LYS A 480 27.23 9.09 -6.48
CA LYS A 480 27.27 9.87 -7.72
C LYS A 480 28.62 10.58 -7.93
N ALA A 481 29.24 11.13 -6.86
CA ALA A 481 30.54 11.78 -6.93
C ALA A 481 31.65 10.81 -7.33
N TYR A 482 31.49 9.52 -7.01
CA TYR A 482 32.42 8.44 -7.38
C TYR A 482 32.03 7.69 -8.68
N GLY A 483 31.03 8.18 -9.42
CA GLY A 483 30.69 7.67 -10.75
C GLY A 483 29.55 6.63 -10.77
N HIS A 484 28.92 6.33 -9.64
CA HIS A 484 27.82 5.35 -9.53
C HIS A 484 26.47 6.04 -9.72
N TYR A 485 26.19 6.50 -10.91
CA TYR A 485 25.05 7.38 -11.25
C TYR A 485 23.69 6.70 -11.21
N HIS A 486 23.66 5.36 -11.32
CA HIS A 486 22.40 4.61 -11.39
C HIS A 486 21.88 4.17 -10.02
N ILE A 487 22.68 4.34 -8.95
CA ILE A 487 22.26 4.08 -7.58
C ILE A 487 21.55 5.33 -7.03
N GLY A 488 20.24 5.40 -7.21
CA GLY A 488 19.42 6.51 -6.72
C GLY A 488 19.01 6.37 -5.27
N VAL A 489 18.48 7.46 -4.71
CA VAL A 489 17.96 7.55 -3.34
C VAL A 489 16.92 6.45 -3.08
N ASP A 490 16.01 6.20 -4.03
CA ASP A 490 14.97 5.17 -3.92
C ASP A 490 15.54 3.76 -3.77
N PHE A 491 16.66 3.48 -4.46
CA PHE A 491 17.34 2.20 -4.34
C PHE A 491 17.98 2.03 -2.96
N ILE A 492 18.62 3.08 -2.43
CA ILE A 492 19.23 3.07 -1.09
C ILE A 492 18.15 2.89 -0.01
N TYR A 493 17.00 3.57 -0.13
CA TYR A 493 15.86 3.34 0.75
C TYR A 493 15.39 1.89 0.69
N THR A 494 15.29 1.33 -0.50
CA THR A 494 14.89 -0.07 -0.68
C THR A 494 15.89 -1.02 -0.02
N MET A 495 17.19 -0.77 -0.16
CA MET A 495 18.24 -1.55 0.51
C MET A 495 18.09 -1.55 2.03
N LEU A 496 17.95 -0.36 2.64
CA LEU A 496 17.80 -0.22 4.09
C LEU A 496 16.56 -0.97 4.60
N GLN A 497 15.47 -0.91 3.87
CA GLN A 497 14.24 -1.60 4.22
C GLN A 497 14.33 -3.12 4.11
N TYR A 498 15.04 -3.64 3.10
CA TYR A 498 15.31 -5.08 3.01
C TYR A 498 16.22 -5.55 4.16
N THR A 499 17.17 -4.72 4.57
CA THR A 499 18.02 -5.02 5.73
C THR A 499 17.19 -5.14 7.00
N ASP A 500 16.33 -4.15 7.26
CA ASP A 500 15.43 -4.16 8.42
C ASP A 500 14.50 -5.37 8.40
N LEU A 501 14.01 -5.77 7.22
CA LEU A 501 13.17 -6.94 7.05
C LEU A 501 13.93 -8.24 7.34
N LEU A 502 15.12 -8.39 6.76
CA LEU A 502 15.98 -9.58 6.97
C LEU A 502 16.30 -9.76 8.46
N ASP A 503 16.45 -8.66 9.20
CA ASP A 503 16.66 -8.67 10.63
C ASP A 503 15.42 -9.03 11.44
N GLN A 504 14.29 -8.37 11.14
CA GLN A 504 13.02 -8.63 11.82
C GLN A 504 12.57 -10.08 11.65
N GLU A 505 12.84 -10.68 10.50
CA GLU A 505 12.54 -12.08 10.21
C GLU A 505 13.60 -13.05 10.80
N GLY A 506 14.71 -12.54 11.34
CA GLY A 506 15.78 -13.35 11.91
C GLY A 506 16.48 -14.27 10.92
N ILE A 507 16.49 -13.87 9.64
CA ILE A 507 17.05 -14.63 8.52
C ILE A 507 18.58 -14.66 8.59
N PHE A 508 19.16 -13.51 8.92
CA PHE A 508 20.55 -13.39 9.32
C PHE A 508 20.60 -13.21 10.83
N THR A 509 21.42 -14.02 11.48
CA THR A 509 21.66 -13.90 12.92
C THR A 509 22.83 -12.96 13.18
N ASP A 510 22.95 -12.43 14.40
CA ASP A 510 24.12 -11.66 14.82
C ASP A 510 25.44 -12.38 14.52
N GLN A 511 25.44 -13.73 14.65
CA GLN A 511 26.59 -14.55 14.32
C GLN A 511 26.91 -14.52 12.80
N ASP A 512 25.87 -14.52 11.93
CA ASP A 512 26.08 -14.40 10.48
C ASP A 512 26.71 -13.05 10.14
N TYR A 513 26.25 -11.96 10.76
CA TYR A 513 26.81 -10.61 10.56
C TYR A 513 28.26 -10.52 11.06
N GLU A 514 28.59 -11.10 12.22
CA GLU A 514 29.96 -11.15 12.74
C GLU A 514 30.89 -11.97 11.81
N GLU A 515 30.40 -13.07 11.26
CA GLU A 515 31.16 -13.86 10.30
C GLU A 515 31.33 -13.09 8.98
N MET A 516 30.30 -12.35 8.50
CA MET A 516 30.37 -11.56 7.27
C MET A 516 31.47 -10.48 7.31
N LYS A 517 31.76 -9.92 8.47
CA LYS A 517 32.85 -8.92 8.66
C LYS A 517 34.22 -9.46 8.26
N ARG A 518 34.41 -10.78 8.24
CA ARG A 518 35.69 -11.44 7.99
C ARG A 518 35.92 -11.84 6.53
N PHE A 519 34.91 -11.66 5.67
CA PHE A 519 34.93 -12.14 4.29
C PHE A 519 34.87 -11.00 3.28
N THR A 520 35.54 -11.18 2.13
CA THR A 520 35.35 -10.31 0.97
C THR A 520 33.89 -10.44 0.45
N PHE A 521 33.47 -9.48 -0.37
CA PHE A 521 32.14 -9.52 -0.99
C PHE A 521 31.86 -10.84 -1.72
N GLU A 522 32.80 -11.33 -2.54
CA GLU A 522 32.68 -12.59 -3.26
C GLU A 522 32.58 -13.80 -2.32
N GLN A 523 33.40 -13.83 -1.25
CA GLN A 523 33.30 -14.87 -0.24
C GLN A 523 31.97 -14.86 0.51
N ARG A 524 31.40 -13.67 0.77
CA ARG A 524 30.07 -13.52 1.37
C ARG A 524 28.99 -14.06 0.45
N CYS A 525 29.00 -13.64 -0.82
CA CYS A 525 28.07 -14.14 -1.82
C CYS A 525 28.11 -15.68 -1.90
N THR A 526 29.30 -16.27 -2.02
CA THR A 526 29.46 -17.72 -2.12
C THR A 526 29.00 -18.46 -0.85
N ARG A 527 29.30 -17.93 0.34
CA ARG A 527 29.00 -18.61 1.61
C ARG A 527 27.52 -18.51 1.99
N TYR A 528 26.88 -17.40 1.70
CA TYR A 528 25.48 -17.13 2.11
C TYR A 528 24.48 -17.33 0.97
N ILE A 529 24.94 -17.70 -0.23
CA ILE A 529 24.11 -17.81 -1.40
C ILE A 529 22.97 -18.80 -1.24
N GLY A 530 23.22 -19.96 -0.61
CA GLY A 530 22.17 -20.95 -0.34
C GLY A 530 21.07 -20.40 0.57
N LYS A 531 21.46 -19.62 1.59
CA LYS A 531 20.55 -18.94 2.50
C LYS A 531 19.77 -17.85 1.77
N LEU A 532 20.45 -17.04 0.97
CA LEU A 532 19.85 -15.99 0.14
C LEU A 532 18.94 -16.57 -0.94
N GLN A 533 19.32 -17.69 -1.58
CA GLN A 533 18.48 -18.37 -2.56
C GLN A 533 17.20 -18.93 -1.96
N ALA A 534 17.27 -19.59 -0.81
CA ALA A 534 16.09 -20.10 -0.11
C ALA A 534 15.16 -18.95 0.28
N ILE A 535 15.71 -17.84 0.74
CA ILE A 535 14.99 -16.63 1.10
C ILE A 535 14.37 -15.98 -0.14
N GLY A 536 15.14 -15.80 -1.21
CA GLY A 536 14.68 -15.22 -2.48
C GLY A 536 13.48 -15.97 -3.06
N VAL A 537 13.55 -17.31 -3.08
CA VAL A 537 12.44 -18.17 -3.50
C VAL A 537 11.18 -17.94 -2.66
N LEU A 538 11.32 -17.89 -1.35
CA LEU A 538 10.19 -17.82 -0.42
C LEU A 538 9.70 -16.38 -0.23
N THR A 539 10.58 -15.40 -0.33
CA THR A 539 10.26 -13.97 -0.33
C THR A 539 9.51 -13.58 -1.60
N GLY A 540 9.86 -14.16 -2.75
CA GLY A 540 9.13 -14.00 -4.00
C GLY A 540 7.66 -14.44 -3.87
N LEU A 541 7.37 -15.50 -3.16
CA LEU A 541 6.00 -15.94 -2.86
C LEU A 541 5.24 -14.92 -1.99
N ARG A 542 5.92 -14.29 -1.04
CA ARG A 542 5.30 -13.35 -0.10
C ARG A 542 5.03 -11.98 -0.71
N TYR A 543 5.98 -11.46 -1.48
CA TYR A 543 5.95 -10.06 -1.94
C TYR A 543 5.51 -9.90 -3.39
N GLY A 544 5.21 -11.00 -4.08
CA GLY A 544 4.83 -10.96 -5.50
C GLY A 544 5.95 -10.41 -6.39
N ILE A 545 7.19 -10.60 -5.97
CA ILE A 545 8.39 -10.23 -6.70
C ILE A 545 8.47 -11.15 -7.92
N HIS A 546 8.10 -10.64 -9.08
CA HIS A 546 7.98 -11.42 -10.32
C HIS A 546 9.07 -11.10 -11.34
N ASP A 547 10.08 -10.30 -10.97
CA ASP A 547 11.09 -9.83 -11.91
C ASP A 547 12.37 -10.67 -11.84
N THR A 548 12.86 -11.05 -13.02
CA THR A 548 14.07 -11.86 -13.25
C THR A 548 15.33 -11.28 -12.61
N PHE A 549 15.33 -9.99 -12.29
CA PHE A 549 16.48 -9.24 -11.80
C PHE A 549 16.52 -9.07 -10.29
N GLU A 550 15.44 -9.38 -9.56
CA GLU A 550 15.38 -9.14 -8.12
C GLU A 550 16.31 -10.01 -7.29
N THR A 551 16.66 -11.21 -7.76
CA THR A 551 17.59 -12.09 -7.02
C THR A 551 19.03 -11.60 -7.03
N PRO A 552 19.60 -11.13 -8.17
CA PRO A 552 20.88 -10.42 -8.16
C PRO A 552 20.85 -9.16 -7.29
N TYR A 553 19.75 -8.42 -7.28
CA TYR A 553 19.54 -7.28 -6.40
C TYR A 553 19.54 -7.68 -4.93
N LEU A 554 18.84 -8.76 -4.56
CA LEU A 554 18.84 -9.27 -3.20
C LEU A 554 20.23 -9.69 -2.72
N ILE A 555 21.05 -10.28 -3.60
CA ILE A 555 22.43 -10.66 -3.29
C ILE A 555 23.29 -9.41 -3.11
N ALA A 556 23.18 -8.44 -4.02
CA ALA A 556 23.90 -7.17 -3.94
C ALA A 556 23.43 -6.35 -2.72
N ILE A 557 22.12 -6.31 -2.45
CA ILE A 557 21.50 -5.66 -1.31
C ILE A 557 21.96 -6.29 0.00
N ALA A 558 21.99 -7.61 0.12
CA ALA A 558 22.46 -8.28 1.33
C ALA A 558 23.94 -8.02 1.59
N GLY A 559 24.76 -7.95 0.52
CA GLY A 559 26.16 -7.55 0.61
C GLY A 559 26.33 -6.10 1.06
N ALA A 560 25.59 -5.17 0.45
CA ALA A 560 25.62 -3.74 0.80
C ALA A 560 25.05 -3.48 2.20
N ALA A 561 24.00 -4.19 2.60
CA ALA A 561 23.42 -4.12 3.93
C ALA A 561 24.41 -4.56 5.02
N ALA A 562 25.14 -5.66 4.77
CA ALA A 562 26.19 -6.13 5.67
C ALA A 562 27.32 -5.07 5.81
N MET A 563 27.66 -4.37 4.72
CA MET A 563 28.65 -3.28 4.75
C MET A 563 28.14 -2.06 5.52
N ILE A 564 26.90 -1.63 5.31
CA ILE A 564 26.29 -0.50 6.00
C ILE A 564 26.23 -0.76 7.51
N ARG A 565 25.80 -1.95 7.95
CA ARG A 565 25.83 -2.32 9.38
C ARG A 565 27.23 -2.33 9.97
N GLN A 566 28.17 -2.93 9.27
CA GLN A 566 29.55 -2.93 9.71
C GLN A 566 30.07 -1.51 10.01
N ARG A 567 29.61 -0.51 9.27
CA ARG A 567 29.97 0.90 9.46
C ARG A 567 29.22 1.55 10.61
N GLN A 568 27.91 1.27 10.76
CA GLN A 568 27.10 1.78 11.88
C GLN A 568 27.55 1.27 13.24
N GLU A 569 28.07 0.04 13.31
CA GLU A 569 28.60 -0.55 14.55
C GLU A 569 30.04 -0.10 14.85
N ALA A 570 30.76 0.43 13.87
CA ALA A 570 32.11 0.96 14.04
C ALA A 570 32.15 2.45 14.41
N ALA A 571 31.02 3.17 14.27
CA ALA A 571 30.81 4.57 14.65
C ALA A 571 30.23 4.70 16.06
#